data_9decb2d1224dd76edcf26a9a8f8c26df
#
_entry.id   9decb2d1224dd76edcf26a9a8f8c26df
#
_cell.length_a   1.000
_cell.length_b   1.000
_cell.length_c   1.000
_cell.angle_alpha   90.00
_cell.angle_beta   90.00
_cell.angle_gamma   90.00
#
_symmetry.space_group_name_H-M   'P 1'
#
loop_
_entity.id
_entity.type
_entity.pdbx_description
1 polymer ?
#
loop_
_entity_poly.entity_id
_entity_poly.type
_entity_poly.pdbx_seq_one_letter_code
_entity_poly.pdbx_strand_id
1 'polypeptide(L)'
;MNKKIFKKLLSYSQNDLDKITQPYIKETFGVQVKRCESVEEYTDAIDDASLHRYFSKYWQNDMKKWKHSGLQLIDEVNDLKPRAVLDVGCGYNEFKGKIHNLIGIDPYNNRADFTFGTLDFKTNQKFDVILCLGSVNFGSRDKIIAEVSRCVNLLAEGGTMFFRVNPGLSHDKPESEWIEFYAWNVPFIIELSEMFNLKILDIRDDTNQRKYFVYRK
;
A
#
# COMPACT_ATOMS: atom_id res chain seq x y z
N MET A 1 -5.36 11.90 3.94
CA MET A 1 -4.76 13.21 3.57
C MET A 1 -3.29 13.23 3.94
N ASN A 2 -2.41 13.54 3.00
CA ASN A 2 -0.96 13.68 3.17
C ASN A 2 -0.63 15.02 3.85
N LYS A 3 -0.08 14.96 5.08
CA LYS A 3 0.17 16.15 5.90
C LYS A 3 1.30 17.03 5.35
N LYS A 4 2.30 16.46 4.67
CA LYS A 4 3.40 17.23 4.06
C LYS A 4 2.88 18.11 2.92
N ILE A 5 2.11 17.53 2.01
CA ILE A 5 1.50 18.21 0.86
C ILE A 5 0.54 19.28 1.36
N PHE A 6 -0.38 18.92 2.27
CA PHE A 6 -1.34 19.84 2.83
C PHE A 6 -0.68 21.08 3.45
N LYS A 7 0.31 20.87 4.33
CA LYS A 7 1.06 21.96 4.96
C LYS A 7 1.76 22.85 3.92
N LYS A 8 2.30 22.25 2.85
CA LYS A 8 2.98 23.00 1.79
C LYS A 8 1.99 23.85 0.99
N LEU A 9 0.84 23.31 0.64
CA LEU A 9 -0.23 24.04 -0.05
C LEU A 9 -0.75 25.21 0.78
N LEU A 10 -1.04 24.99 2.07
CA LEU A 10 -1.48 26.06 2.98
C LEU A 10 -0.46 27.18 3.10
N SER A 11 0.85 26.87 3.18
CA SER A 11 1.91 27.87 3.30
C SER A 11 2.02 28.76 2.06
N TYR A 12 1.66 28.23 0.88
CA TYR A 12 1.67 28.98 -0.38
C TYR A 12 0.36 29.71 -0.65
N SER A 13 -0.77 29.03 -0.47
CA SER A 13 -2.09 29.56 -0.81
C SER A 13 -2.58 30.64 0.18
N GLN A 14 -2.13 30.60 1.44
CA GLN A 14 -2.69 31.43 2.52
C GLN A 14 -4.23 31.39 2.54
N ASN A 15 -4.82 30.20 2.31
CA ASN A 15 -6.24 29.96 2.15
C ASN A 15 -6.88 30.55 0.88
N ASP A 16 -6.08 30.90 -0.13
CA ASP A 16 -6.53 31.41 -1.41
C ASP A 16 -6.22 30.38 -2.51
N LEU A 17 -7.25 29.63 -2.92
CA LEU A 17 -7.11 28.53 -3.90
C LEU A 17 -6.62 29.01 -5.27
N ASP A 18 -6.90 30.27 -5.65
CA ASP A 18 -6.49 30.82 -6.94
C ASP A 18 -4.97 31.00 -7.04
N LYS A 19 -4.26 30.98 -5.92
CA LYS A 19 -2.80 30.98 -5.87
C LYS A 19 -2.21 29.60 -6.15
N ILE A 20 -2.97 28.52 -6.01
CA ILE A 20 -2.53 27.16 -6.30
C ILE A 20 -2.66 26.93 -7.81
N THR A 21 -1.61 27.29 -8.56
CA THR A 21 -1.59 27.20 -10.03
C THR A 21 -0.92 25.91 -10.52
N GLN A 22 -1.25 25.48 -11.74
CA GLN A 22 -0.61 24.30 -12.35
C GLN A 22 0.93 24.41 -12.47
N PRO A 23 1.51 25.59 -12.85
CA PRO A 23 2.95 25.77 -12.80
C PRO A 23 3.55 25.53 -11.41
N TYR A 24 2.92 26.08 -10.35
CA TYR A 24 3.36 25.88 -8.97
C TYR A 24 3.32 24.40 -8.58
N ILE A 25 2.22 23.69 -8.89
CA ILE A 25 2.08 22.26 -8.58
C ILE A 25 3.17 21.46 -9.27
N LYS A 26 3.40 21.72 -10.57
CA LYS A 26 4.42 21.05 -11.36
C LYS A 26 5.84 21.31 -10.84
N GLU A 27 6.15 22.54 -10.51
CA GLU A 27 7.47 22.95 -9.99
C GLU A 27 7.71 22.36 -8.59
N THR A 28 6.70 22.45 -7.70
CA THR A 28 6.85 22.07 -6.29
C THR A 28 6.78 20.55 -6.09
N PHE A 29 5.82 19.88 -6.73
CA PHE A 29 5.52 18.45 -6.49
C PHE A 29 5.93 17.54 -7.65
N GLY A 30 6.29 18.10 -8.79
CA GLY A 30 6.69 17.35 -9.97
C GLY A 30 5.54 16.59 -10.65
N VAL A 31 4.30 16.92 -10.35
CA VAL A 31 3.08 16.28 -10.89
C VAL A 31 2.13 17.30 -11.48
N GLN A 32 1.13 16.84 -12.22
CA GLN A 32 0.02 17.65 -12.73
C GLN A 32 -1.29 17.05 -12.25
N VAL A 33 -2.20 17.87 -11.78
CA VAL A 33 -3.53 17.47 -11.32
C VAL A 33 -4.60 18.39 -11.93
N LYS A 34 -5.85 17.97 -11.92
CA LYS A 34 -6.96 18.83 -12.34
C LYS A 34 -7.14 19.96 -11.30
N ARG A 35 -7.81 21.06 -11.71
CA ARG A 35 -8.23 22.09 -10.74
C ARG A 35 -9.20 21.48 -9.74
N CYS A 36 -8.95 21.76 -8.47
CA CYS A 36 -9.75 21.28 -7.33
C CYS A 36 -10.46 22.48 -6.67
N GLU A 37 -11.47 22.19 -5.86
CA GLU A 37 -12.30 23.19 -5.19
C GLU A 37 -11.88 23.46 -3.74
N SER A 38 -10.98 22.62 -3.19
CA SER A 38 -10.43 22.78 -1.84
C SER A 38 -8.96 22.41 -1.77
N VAL A 39 -8.29 22.84 -0.69
CA VAL A 39 -6.88 22.45 -0.41
C VAL A 39 -6.79 20.96 -0.12
N GLU A 40 -7.81 20.39 0.50
CA GLU A 40 -7.92 18.96 0.79
C GLU A 40 -7.97 18.13 -0.50
N GLU A 41 -8.82 18.53 -1.46
CA GLU A 41 -8.90 17.88 -2.77
C GLU A 41 -7.60 17.98 -3.55
N TYR A 42 -6.94 19.15 -3.55
CA TYR A 42 -5.62 19.29 -4.13
C TYR A 42 -4.60 18.38 -3.46
N THR A 43 -4.65 18.27 -2.12
CA THR A 43 -3.75 17.41 -1.36
C THR A 43 -3.90 15.95 -1.78
N ASP A 44 -5.13 15.46 -1.84
CA ASP A 44 -5.40 14.07 -2.20
C ASP A 44 -5.07 13.79 -3.67
N ALA A 45 -5.36 14.72 -4.57
CA ALA A 45 -5.02 14.59 -6.00
C ALA A 45 -3.49 14.59 -6.24
N ILE A 46 -2.75 15.46 -5.53
CA ILE A 46 -1.28 15.51 -5.62
C ILE A 46 -0.66 14.27 -4.97
N ASP A 47 -1.20 13.79 -3.85
CA ASP A 47 -0.74 12.57 -3.19
C ASP A 47 -0.87 11.37 -4.11
N ASP A 48 -2.05 11.15 -4.70
CA ASP A 48 -2.28 10.08 -5.66
C ASP A 48 -1.39 10.18 -6.89
N ALA A 49 -1.25 11.36 -7.50
CA ALA A 49 -0.37 11.58 -8.64
C ALA A 49 1.11 11.34 -8.28
N SER A 50 1.54 11.68 -7.06
CA SER A 50 2.90 11.44 -6.57
C SER A 50 3.16 9.95 -6.35
N LEU A 51 2.22 9.23 -5.75
CA LEU A 51 2.27 7.77 -5.61
C LEU A 51 2.33 7.10 -6.98
N HIS A 52 1.44 7.48 -7.89
CA HIS A 52 1.43 6.94 -9.26
C HIS A 52 2.77 7.17 -9.97
N ARG A 53 3.27 8.41 -9.96
CA ARG A 53 4.57 8.75 -10.58
C ARG A 53 5.69 7.92 -9.99
N TYR A 54 5.75 7.80 -8.67
CA TYR A 54 6.83 7.08 -7.99
C TYR A 54 6.78 5.58 -8.28
N PHE A 55 5.66 4.94 -8.05
CA PHE A 55 5.54 3.49 -8.18
C PHE A 55 5.53 2.99 -9.63
N SER A 56 5.05 3.80 -10.59
CA SER A 56 5.11 3.42 -12.01
C SER A 56 6.49 3.61 -12.66
N LYS A 57 7.36 4.51 -12.13
CA LYS A 57 8.59 4.91 -12.83
C LYS A 57 9.88 4.75 -12.03
N TYR A 58 9.85 5.04 -10.73
CA TYR A 58 11.09 5.18 -9.93
C TYR A 58 11.30 4.08 -8.92
N TRP A 59 10.22 3.50 -8.40
CA TRP A 59 10.32 2.41 -7.47
C TRP A 59 10.86 1.15 -8.16
N GLN A 60 11.79 0.49 -7.48
CA GLN A 60 12.33 -0.79 -7.92
C GLN A 60 12.18 -1.80 -6.80
N ASN A 61 11.62 -2.94 -7.12
CA ASN A 61 11.49 -4.04 -6.20
C ASN A 61 12.82 -4.77 -6.04
N ASP A 62 13.23 -5.04 -4.81
CA ASP A 62 14.41 -5.85 -4.52
C ASP A 62 14.07 -6.99 -3.55
N MET A 63 13.14 -7.82 -3.97
CA MET A 63 12.62 -8.94 -3.17
C MET A 63 13.70 -9.93 -2.72
N LYS A 64 14.84 -9.98 -3.41
CA LYS A 64 15.98 -10.82 -3.03
C LYS A 64 16.61 -10.40 -1.70
N LYS A 65 16.50 -9.12 -1.35
CA LYS A 65 17.06 -8.56 -0.11
C LYS A 65 16.10 -8.60 1.08
N TRP A 66 14.83 -8.93 0.88
CA TRP A 66 13.86 -8.96 1.97
C TRP A 66 13.99 -10.26 2.77
N LYS A 67 14.03 -10.13 4.09
CA LYS A 67 14.37 -11.24 4.99
C LYS A 67 13.26 -12.29 5.12
N HIS A 68 11.99 -11.86 5.22
CA HIS A 68 10.84 -12.73 5.43
C HIS A 68 9.80 -12.63 4.32
N SER A 69 9.63 -11.46 3.76
CA SER A 69 8.59 -11.15 2.78
C SER A 69 9.06 -11.23 1.32
N GLY A 70 10.27 -11.72 1.08
CA GLY A 70 10.86 -11.84 -0.25
C GLY A 70 10.58 -13.18 -0.93
N LEU A 71 11.58 -13.66 -1.69
CA LEU A 71 11.42 -14.87 -2.49
C LEU A 71 11.15 -16.14 -1.68
N GLN A 72 11.63 -16.21 -0.42
CA GLN A 72 11.34 -17.35 0.49
C GLN A 72 9.86 -17.50 0.83
N LEU A 73 9.07 -16.43 0.69
CA LEU A 73 7.63 -16.50 0.91
C LEU A 73 6.91 -17.36 -0.12
N ILE A 74 7.53 -17.60 -1.29
CA ILE A 74 6.97 -18.44 -2.35
C ILE A 74 6.69 -19.85 -1.84
N ASP A 75 7.67 -20.46 -1.19
CA ASP A 75 7.55 -21.82 -0.67
C ASP A 75 6.55 -21.86 0.48
N GLU A 76 6.61 -20.87 1.42
CA GLU A 76 5.70 -20.78 2.56
C GLU A 76 4.23 -20.67 2.10
N VAL A 77 3.96 -19.89 1.06
CA VAL A 77 2.59 -19.75 0.52
C VAL A 77 2.17 -20.99 -0.25
N ASN A 78 3.06 -21.56 -1.08
CA ASN A 78 2.73 -22.75 -1.87
C ASN A 78 2.49 -23.98 -0.99
N ASP A 79 3.19 -24.12 0.15
CA ASP A 79 3.00 -25.20 1.13
C ASP A 79 1.60 -25.17 1.78
N LEU A 80 0.96 -24.00 1.84
CA LEU A 80 -0.45 -23.89 2.26
C LEU A 80 -1.44 -24.48 1.23
N LYS A 81 -0.97 -24.82 0.00
CA LYS A 81 -1.78 -25.35 -1.11
C LYS A 81 -3.03 -24.50 -1.39
N PRO A 82 -2.90 -23.17 -1.54
CA PRO A 82 -4.04 -22.28 -1.69
C PRO A 82 -4.77 -22.53 -3.01
N ARG A 83 -6.11 -22.47 -2.98
CA ARG A 83 -6.96 -22.51 -4.18
C ARG A 83 -6.99 -21.17 -4.89
N ALA A 84 -6.78 -20.07 -4.14
CA ALA A 84 -6.69 -18.71 -4.66
C ALA A 84 -5.80 -17.84 -3.78
N VAL A 85 -4.93 -17.06 -4.40
CA VAL A 85 -4.04 -16.08 -3.75
C VAL A 85 -4.27 -14.71 -4.34
N LEU A 86 -4.40 -13.69 -3.50
CA LEU A 86 -4.46 -12.29 -3.91
C LEU A 86 -3.17 -11.56 -3.47
N ASP A 87 -2.46 -10.96 -4.42
CA ASP A 87 -1.32 -10.08 -4.14
C ASP A 87 -1.78 -8.61 -4.29
N VAL A 88 -1.93 -7.94 -3.15
CA VAL A 88 -2.42 -6.55 -3.05
C VAL A 88 -1.26 -5.58 -3.18
N GLY A 89 -1.29 -4.73 -4.22
CA GLY A 89 -0.18 -3.87 -4.58
C GLY A 89 1.01 -4.68 -5.05
N CYS A 90 0.77 -5.58 -6.00
CA CYS A 90 1.74 -6.56 -6.50
C CYS A 90 2.95 -5.93 -7.22
N GLY A 91 2.93 -4.62 -7.49
CA GLY A 91 3.98 -3.92 -8.21
C GLY A 91 4.26 -4.55 -9.56
N TYR A 92 5.47 -5.02 -9.78
CA TYR A 92 5.85 -5.71 -11.02
C TYR A 92 5.32 -7.14 -11.14
N ASN A 93 4.44 -7.57 -10.25
CA ASN A 93 3.80 -8.90 -10.23
C ASN A 93 4.82 -10.04 -10.21
N GLU A 94 5.85 -9.90 -9.40
CA GLU A 94 7.02 -10.78 -9.36
C GLU A 94 6.73 -12.19 -8.85
N PHE A 95 5.65 -12.37 -8.10
CA PHE A 95 5.19 -13.67 -7.62
C PHE A 95 4.36 -14.44 -8.66
N LYS A 96 3.93 -13.76 -9.74
CA LYS A 96 3.15 -14.38 -10.81
C LYS A 96 3.90 -15.55 -11.44
N GLY A 97 3.25 -16.70 -11.55
CA GLY A 97 3.84 -17.93 -12.05
C GLY A 97 4.78 -18.66 -11.09
N LYS A 98 5.08 -18.08 -9.91
CA LYS A 98 5.87 -18.71 -8.84
C LYS A 98 4.99 -19.15 -7.68
N ILE A 99 3.99 -18.33 -7.32
CA ILE A 99 2.93 -18.71 -6.38
C ILE A 99 1.74 -19.23 -7.18
N HIS A 100 1.24 -20.38 -6.78
CA HIS A 100 0.11 -21.03 -7.44
C HIS A 100 -1.18 -20.22 -7.27
N ASN A 101 -1.99 -20.17 -8.34
CA ASN A 101 -3.32 -19.54 -8.32
C ASN A 101 -3.33 -18.05 -7.90
N LEU A 102 -2.23 -17.30 -8.15
CA LEU A 102 -2.08 -15.91 -7.78
C LEU A 102 -2.74 -14.97 -8.78
N ILE A 103 -3.49 -14.02 -8.23
CA ILE A 103 -3.99 -12.82 -8.91
C ILE A 103 -3.33 -11.61 -8.25
N GLY A 104 -2.66 -10.77 -9.05
CA GLY A 104 -2.04 -9.53 -8.60
C GLY A 104 -2.89 -8.31 -8.96
N ILE A 105 -3.11 -7.41 -7.98
CA ILE A 105 -3.74 -6.11 -8.20
C ILE A 105 -2.76 -4.99 -7.83
N ASP A 106 -2.72 -3.92 -8.64
CA ASP A 106 -1.90 -2.74 -8.37
C ASP A 106 -2.48 -1.52 -9.09
N PRO A 107 -2.74 -0.38 -8.42
CA PRO A 107 -3.32 0.79 -9.07
C PRO A 107 -2.36 1.52 -10.01
N TYR A 108 -1.05 1.29 -9.88
CA TYR A 108 0.00 2.07 -10.53
C TYR A 108 0.82 1.30 -11.56
N ASN A 109 0.70 -0.04 -11.59
CA ASN A 109 1.54 -0.88 -12.44
C ASN A 109 0.72 -1.73 -13.42
N ASN A 110 1.03 -1.60 -14.72
CA ASN A 110 0.35 -2.31 -15.79
C ASN A 110 0.74 -3.79 -15.94
N ARG A 111 1.68 -4.30 -15.12
CA ARG A 111 2.00 -5.73 -15.04
C ARG A 111 1.09 -6.50 -14.09
N ALA A 112 0.27 -5.80 -13.30
CA ALA A 112 -0.78 -6.41 -12.50
C ALA A 112 -1.82 -7.11 -13.39
N ASP A 113 -2.48 -8.14 -12.86
CA ASP A 113 -3.60 -8.78 -13.56
C ASP A 113 -4.79 -7.82 -13.67
N PHE A 114 -4.96 -6.94 -12.66
CA PHE A 114 -5.96 -5.89 -12.65
C PHE A 114 -5.39 -4.59 -12.08
N THR A 115 -5.64 -3.47 -12.77
CA THR A 115 -5.18 -2.14 -12.36
C THR A 115 -6.20 -1.50 -11.42
N PHE A 116 -6.26 -1.99 -10.18
CA PHE A 116 -7.14 -1.50 -9.12
C PHE A 116 -6.40 -1.35 -7.79
N GLY A 117 -6.81 -0.35 -7.01
CA GLY A 117 -6.49 -0.27 -5.59
C GLY A 117 -7.30 -1.28 -4.77
N THR A 118 -6.89 -1.50 -3.53
CA THR A 118 -7.52 -2.46 -2.61
C THR A 118 -9.02 -2.20 -2.44
N LEU A 119 -9.41 -0.93 -2.30
CA LEU A 119 -10.81 -0.54 -2.06
C LEU A 119 -11.68 -0.62 -3.32
N ASP A 120 -11.08 -0.48 -4.50
CA ASP A 120 -11.77 -0.47 -5.79
C ASP A 120 -11.91 -1.86 -6.40
N PHE A 121 -11.11 -2.81 -5.94
CA PHE A 121 -11.15 -4.18 -6.45
C PHE A 121 -12.43 -4.89 -6.01
N LYS A 122 -13.40 -5.02 -6.93
CA LYS A 122 -14.71 -5.63 -6.69
C LYS A 122 -14.72 -7.06 -7.21
N THR A 123 -14.89 -8.03 -6.31
CA THR A 123 -15.04 -9.45 -6.62
C THR A 123 -15.84 -10.15 -5.55
N ASN A 124 -16.52 -11.23 -5.91
CA ASN A 124 -17.17 -12.15 -4.98
C ASN A 124 -16.25 -13.34 -4.62
N GLN A 125 -15.09 -13.45 -5.30
CA GLN A 125 -14.12 -14.49 -5.01
C GLN A 125 -13.55 -14.32 -3.61
N LYS A 126 -13.36 -15.44 -2.90
CA LYS A 126 -12.60 -15.51 -1.65
C LYS A 126 -11.21 -16.07 -1.93
N PHE A 127 -10.24 -15.63 -1.14
CA PHE A 127 -8.85 -16.02 -1.27
C PHE A 127 -8.40 -16.77 -0.01
N ASP A 128 -7.71 -17.89 -0.20
CA ASP A 128 -7.15 -18.65 0.93
C ASP A 128 -5.90 -17.94 1.49
N VAL A 129 -5.22 -17.16 0.64
CA VAL A 129 -4.06 -16.33 1.03
C VAL A 129 -4.20 -14.93 0.42
N ILE A 130 -3.87 -13.91 1.22
CA ILE A 130 -3.72 -12.52 0.76
C ILE A 130 -2.33 -12.00 1.15
N LEU A 131 -1.63 -11.41 0.19
CA LEU A 131 -0.33 -10.77 0.38
C LEU A 131 -0.50 -9.25 0.36
N CYS A 132 0.04 -8.55 1.37
CA CYS A 132 0.06 -7.09 1.51
C CYS A 132 1.51 -6.64 1.80
N LEU A 133 2.40 -6.83 0.82
CA LEU A 133 3.84 -6.71 1.03
C LEU A 133 4.37 -5.32 0.68
N GLY A 134 3.91 -4.32 1.40
CA GLY A 134 4.31 -2.92 1.22
C GLY A 134 3.21 -2.04 0.60
N SER A 135 2.06 -2.56 0.30
CA SER A 135 0.93 -1.87 -0.34
C SER A 135 0.04 -1.11 0.64
N VAL A 136 -0.31 -1.71 1.78
CA VAL A 136 -1.20 -1.11 2.79
C VAL A 136 -0.36 -0.22 3.74
N ASN A 137 0.17 0.87 3.20
CA ASN A 137 1.13 1.74 3.90
C ASN A 137 0.87 3.24 3.71
N PHE A 138 -0.18 3.64 2.98
CA PHE A 138 -0.35 5.02 2.55
C PHE A 138 -1.68 5.60 3.01
N GLY A 139 -1.65 6.85 3.45
CA GLY A 139 -2.82 7.60 3.85
C GLY A 139 -3.10 7.59 5.35
N SER A 140 -4.34 7.93 5.72
CA SER A 140 -4.76 8.03 7.11
C SER A 140 -4.96 6.66 7.77
N ARG A 141 -5.03 6.68 9.11
CA ARG A 141 -5.39 5.49 9.90
C ARG A 141 -6.70 4.84 9.42
N ASP A 142 -7.70 5.66 9.13
CA ASP A 142 -9.02 5.16 8.68
C ASP A 142 -8.92 4.48 7.30
N LYS A 143 -8.09 5.02 6.40
CA LYS A 143 -7.82 4.37 5.11
C LYS A 143 -7.14 3.02 5.30
N ILE A 144 -6.13 2.92 6.16
CA ILE A 144 -5.46 1.65 6.47
C ILE A 144 -6.46 0.64 7.04
N ILE A 145 -7.31 1.06 8.00
CA ILE A 145 -8.37 0.20 8.56
C ILE A 145 -9.33 -0.27 7.46
N ALA A 146 -9.76 0.62 6.57
CA ALA A 146 -10.65 0.28 5.46
C ALA A 146 -10.00 -0.73 4.49
N GLU A 147 -8.72 -0.56 4.13
CA GLU A 147 -7.98 -1.48 3.28
C GLU A 147 -7.81 -2.86 3.93
N VAL A 148 -7.46 -2.91 5.22
CA VAL A 148 -7.39 -4.17 5.99
C VAL A 148 -8.76 -4.82 6.08
N SER A 149 -9.83 -4.07 6.39
CA SER A 149 -11.21 -4.55 6.40
C SER A 149 -11.60 -5.17 5.06
N ARG A 150 -11.21 -4.51 3.95
CA ARG A 150 -11.45 -5.06 2.61
C ARG A 150 -10.72 -6.39 2.40
N CYS A 151 -9.46 -6.49 2.80
CA CYS A 151 -8.70 -7.75 2.73
C CYS A 151 -9.36 -8.85 3.57
N VAL A 152 -9.79 -8.55 4.81
CA VAL A 152 -10.50 -9.51 5.67
C VAL A 152 -11.81 -9.98 5.03
N ASN A 153 -12.52 -9.08 4.37
CA ASN A 153 -13.75 -9.42 3.65
C ASN A 153 -13.49 -10.31 2.42
N LEU A 154 -12.34 -10.19 1.78
CA LEU A 154 -11.94 -11.04 0.66
C LEU A 154 -11.34 -12.37 1.12
N LEU A 155 -10.84 -12.45 2.35
CA LEU A 155 -10.23 -13.65 2.91
C LEU A 155 -11.28 -14.74 3.18
N ALA A 156 -10.95 -15.97 2.80
CA ALA A 156 -11.73 -17.16 3.14
C ALA A 156 -11.65 -17.46 4.64
N GLU A 157 -12.62 -18.21 5.17
CA GLU A 157 -12.53 -18.73 6.53
C GLU A 157 -11.32 -19.67 6.66
N GLY A 158 -10.53 -19.49 7.72
CA GLY A 158 -9.26 -20.19 7.94
C GLY A 158 -8.12 -19.70 7.03
N GLY A 159 -8.36 -18.65 6.20
CA GLY A 159 -7.36 -18.06 5.32
C GLY A 159 -6.28 -17.29 6.05
N THR A 160 -5.17 -17.04 5.37
CA THR A 160 -3.96 -16.40 5.94
C THR A 160 -3.61 -15.11 5.18
N MET A 161 -3.28 -14.05 5.91
CA MET A 161 -2.79 -12.79 5.35
C MET A 161 -1.37 -12.51 5.79
N PHE A 162 -0.51 -12.19 4.83
CA PHE A 162 0.89 -11.83 5.04
C PHE A 162 1.08 -10.34 4.79
N PHE A 163 1.68 -9.67 5.76
CA PHE A 163 1.95 -8.23 5.70
C PHE A 163 3.43 -7.90 5.80
N ARG A 164 3.85 -6.91 5.04
CA ARG A 164 5.09 -6.19 5.25
C ARG A 164 4.80 -4.70 5.30
N VAL A 165 5.03 -4.06 6.45
CA VAL A 165 4.58 -2.69 6.69
C VAL A 165 5.72 -1.76 7.08
N ASN A 166 5.50 -0.46 6.83
CA ASN A 166 6.46 0.60 7.06
C ASN A 166 6.24 1.27 8.43
N PRO A 167 7.28 1.45 9.27
CA PRO A 167 7.16 2.18 10.53
C PRO A 167 7.09 3.72 10.36
N GLY A 168 6.79 4.24 9.17
CA GLY A 168 6.72 5.67 8.88
C GLY A 168 8.01 6.24 8.27
N LEU A 169 8.94 5.40 7.83
CA LEU A 169 10.19 5.84 7.21
C LEU A 169 9.99 6.21 5.74
N SER A 170 10.49 7.38 5.36
CA SER A 170 10.56 7.78 3.95
C SER A 170 11.56 6.91 3.18
N HIS A 171 11.37 6.80 1.87
CA HIS A 171 12.39 6.25 0.98
C HIS A 171 13.47 7.30 0.74
N ASP A 172 14.73 6.87 0.51
CA ASP A 172 15.89 7.76 0.34
C ASP A 172 15.97 8.41 -1.04
N LYS A 173 15.00 8.16 -1.93
CA LYS A 173 14.98 8.74 -3.28
C LYS A 173 14.31 10.11 -3.28
N PRO A 174 14.89 11.12 -3.96
CA PRO A 174 14.26 12.45 -4.08
C PRO A 174 12.83 12.40 -4.63
N GLU A 175 12.56 11.47 -5.54
CA GLU A 175 11.24 11.30 -6.15
C GLU A 175 10.16 10.84 -5.16
N SER A 176 10.56 10.36 -3.98
CA SER A 176 9.67 9.96 -2.89
C SER A 176 9.44 11.04 -1.83
N GLU A 177 9.97 12.27 -2.02
CA GLU A 177 9.91 13.37 -1.05
C GLU A 177 8.49 13.62 -0.52
N TRP A 178 7.50 13.59 -1.42
CA TRP A 178 6.11 13.89 -1.10
C TRP A 178 5.28 12.67 -0.70
N ILE A 179 5.88 11.47 -0.64
CA ILE A 179 5.19 10.26 -0.19
C ILE A 179 5.23 10.19 1.33
N GLU A 180 4.05 10.08 1.94
CA GLU A 180 3.90 9.91 3.38
C GLU A 180 3.47 8.47 3.68
N PHE A 181 4.31 7.74 4.45
CA PHE A 181 3.99 6.40 4.90
C PHE A 181 3.26 6.45 6.23
N TYR A 182 2.22 5.65 6.37
CA TYR A 182 1.59 5.42 7.66
C TYR A 182 2.59 4.75 8.61
N ALA A 183 2.68 5.27 9.83
CA ALA A 183 3.62 4.77 10.84
C ALA A 183 3.05 3.54 11.56
N TRP A 184 3.23 2.36 10.97
CA TRP A 184 2.84 1.11 11.58
C TRP A 184 3.67 0.80 12.84
N ASN A 185 3.01 0.25 13.86
CA ASN A 185 3.63 -0.20 15.09
C ASN A 185 2.94 -1.46 15.62
N VAL A 186 3.58 -2.17 16.55
CA VAL A 186 3.05 -3.43 17.09
C VAL A 186 1.70 -3.25 17.80
N PRO A 187 1.48 -2.20 18.64
CA PRO A 187 0.15 -1.96 19.21
C PRO A 187 -0.97 -1.87 18.17
N PHE A 188 -0.73 -1.20 17.03
CA PHE A 188 -1.72 -1.09 15.97
C PHE A 188 -1.96 -2.43 15.25
N ILE A 189 -0.91 -3.26 15.08
CA ILE A 189 -1.06 -4.62 14.55
C ILE A 189 -1.97 -5.45 15.47
N ILE A 190 -1.77 -5.37 16.80
CA ILE A 190 -2.61 -6.07 17.78
C ILE A 190 -4.04 -5.53 17.76
N GLU A 191 -4.22 -4.22 17.74
CA GLU A 191 -5.54 -3.58 17.65
C GLU A 191 -6.34 -4.06 16.44
N LEU A 192 -5.72 -4.13 15.26
CA LEU A 192 -6.38 -4.65 14.05
C LEU A 192 -6.77 -6.12 14.18
N SER A 193 -5.94 -6.95 14.84
CA SER A 193 -6.29 -8.35 15.07
C SER A 193 -7.53 -8.49 15.97
N GLU A 194 -7.63 -7.67 16.99
CA GLU A 194 -8.80 -7.64 17.89
C GLU A 194 -10.04 -7.11 17.15
N MET A 195 -9.90 -5.99 16.41
CA MET A 195 -10.99 -5.35 15.66
C MET A 195 -11.63 -6.29 14.64
N PHE A 196 -10.84 -7.13 13.97
CA PHE A 196 -11.29 -8.02 12.90
C PHE A 196 -11.36 -9.49 13.30
N ASN A 197 -11.19 -9.80 14.60
CA ASN A 197 -11.20 -11.15 15.15
C ASN A 197 -10.22 -12.08 14.40
N LEU A 198 -8.98 -11.62 14.23
CA LEU A 198 -7.91 -12.35 13.57
C LEU A 198 -6.92 -12.91 14.58
N LYS A 199 -6.40 -14.10 14.32
CA LYS A 199 -5.30 -14.66 15.08
C LYS A 199 -3.96 -14.15 14.51
N ILE A 200 -3.11 -13.56 15.37
CA ILE A 200 -1.72 -13.27 15.01
C ILE A 200 -0.93 -14.59 15.08
N LEU A 201 -0.35 -15.00 13.97
CA LEU A 201 0.53 -16.17 13.92
C LEU A 201 1.99 -15.80 14.13
N ASP A 202 2.40 -14.61 13.68
CA ASP A 202 3.77 -14.16 13.74
C ASP A 202 3.88 -12.62 13.67
N ILE A 203 4.92 -12.06 14.31
CA ILE A 203 5.36 -10.67 14.15
C ILE A 203 6.89 -10.66 14.21
N ARG A 204 7.57 -10.20 13.14
CA ARG A 204 9.04 -10.14 13.05
C ARG A 204 9.52 -8.81 12.47
N ASP A 205 10.79 -8.52 12.72
CA ASP A 205 11.50 -7.47 12.00
C ASP A 205 11.98 -7.97 10.65
N ASP A 206 11.61 -7.26 9.60
CA ASP A 206 12.11 -7.48 8.24
C ASP A 206 13.17 -6.43 7.88
N THR A 207 13.78 -6.60 6.72
CA THR A 207 14.80 -5.70 6.18
C THR A 207 14.30 -4.25 6.13
N ASN A 208 15.19 -3.28 6.33
CA ASN A 208 14.91 -1.84 6.33
C ASN A 208 13.90 -1.42 7.41
N GLN A 209 14.02 -1.98 8.62
CA GLN A 209 13.17 -1.67 9.78
C GLN A 209 11.67 -1.91 9.53
N ARG A 210 11.32 -2.66 8.49
CA ARG A 210 9.93 -3.05 8.23
C ARG A 210 9.47 -4.08 9.25
N LYS A 211 8.16 -4.11 9.54
CA LYS A 211 7.55 -5.21 10.27
C LYS A 211 6.92 -6.19 9.28
N TYR A 212 7.20 -7.46 9.48
CA TYR A 212 6.51 -8.58 8.85
C TYR A 212 5.60 -9.23 9.88
N PHE A 213 4.37 -9.51 9.50
CA PHE A 213 3.45 -10.23 10.37
C PHE A 213 2.42 -11.02 9.58
N VAL A 214 1.84 -12.01 10.24
CA VAL A 214 0.90 -12.95 9.65
C VAL A 214 -0.37 -13.02 10.48
N TYR A 215 -1.50 -12.80 9.83
CA TYR A 215 -2.83 -12.99 10.39
C TYR A 215 -3.48 -14.25 9.84
N ARG A 216 -4.35 -14.87 10.64
CA ARG A 216 -5.25 -15.93 10.23
C ARG A 216 -6.68 -15.60 10.67
N LYS A 217 -7.64 -15.76 9.75
CA LYS A 217 -9.06 -15.61 10.01
C LYS A 217 -9.65 -16.86 10.65
#